data_494a2f1f74ee6bda06f985a216262a97
#
_entry.id   494a2f1f74ee6bda06f985a216262a97
#
_cell.length_a   1.000
_cell.length_b   1.000
_cell.length_c   1.000
_cell.angle_alpha   90.00
_cell.angle_beta   90.00
_cell.angle_gamma   90.00
#
_symmetry.space_group_name_H-M   'P 1'
#
loop_
_entity.id
_entity.type
_entity.pdbx_description
1 polymer ?
#
loop_
_entity_poly.entity_id
_entity_poly.type
_entity_poly.pdbx_seq_one_letter_code
_entity_poly.pdbx_strand_id
1 'polypeptide(L)'
;SEAGLIKEVNEQQVYSNADGRFLPDRYIEGTCPECGYDKARGDQCENCTKQLNPTDLLQPRSAVSGSTDLEVRDTTHLYLMQSKMRDQLQDWIDSKTDWPILTTSIAKKWLNDGDGLQDRGITRDLHWGIPVKNGPEDWSGMEGKVFYVWFDAPIEYIACAGEWAEANGKSPADWQRWWRTDKGADDVRYTQFMGKDNVPFHTLSFPATILGSGEDWKLVDYIKSFNYLNYDGGQFSTSQGRGIFMDQALEILPPDYWRWWLLSHAPESSDSEFTWEKFQANTNKDLADVLGNFVSR
;
A
#
# COMPACT_ATOMS: atom_id res chain seq x y z
N SER A 1 18.80 14.47 -7.18
CA SER A 1 19.49 13.27 -7.65
C SER A 1 20.12 13.51 -9.02
N GLU A 2 21.22 12.87 -9.32
CA GLU A 2 21.95 13.00 -10.60
C GLU A 2 21.05 12.67 -11.81
N ALA A 3 20.14 11.70 -11.67
CA ALA A 3 19.19 11.33 -12.71
C ALA A 3 18.02 12.31 -12.90
N GLY A 4 17.90 13.37 -12.07
CA GLY A 4 16.81 14.35 -12.14
C GLY A 4 15.43 13.77 -11.83
N LEU A 5 15.37 12.63 -11.11
CA LEU A 5 14.12 11.95 -10.72
C LEU A 5 13.62 12.35 -9.33
N ILE A 6 14.41 13.10 -8.57
CA ILE A 6 14.01 13.71 -7.31
C ILE A 6 14.02 15.22 -7.45
N LYS A 7 12.94 15.88 -7.02
CA LYS A 7 12.77 17.33 -7.07
C LYS A 7 12.27 17.84 -5.72
N GLU A 8 12.79 19.00 -5.30
CA GLU A 8 12.23 19.74 -4.17
C GLU A 8 11.01 20.54 -4.63
N VAL A 9 9.92 20.43 -3.89
CA VAL A 9 8.66 21.12 -4.16
C VAL A 9 8.22 21.82 -2.88
N ASN A 10 7.93 23.11 -2.99
CA ASN A 10 7.30 23.87 -1.91
C ASN A 10 5.79 23.69 -2.01
N GLU A 11 5.16 23.30 -0.93
CA GLU A 11 3.72 23.08 -0.86
C GLU A 11 3.13 23.63 0.45
N GLN A 12 1.81 23.77 0.48
CA GLN A 12 1.08 24.20 1.66
C GLN A 12 0.55 23.01 2.44
N GLN A 13 0.83 23.00 3.74
CA GLN A 13 0.37 21.96 4.66
C GLN A 13 -0.28 22.56 5.90
N VAL A 14 -1.21 21.82 6.49
CA VAL A 14 -1.87 22.24 7.73
C VAL A 14 -0.95 22.02 8.92
N TYR A 15 -0.80 23.05 9.73
CA TYR A 15 -0.03 23.04 10.98
C TYR A 15 -0.97 23.26 12.17
N SER A 16 -0.79 22.49 13.23
CA SER A 16 -1.50 22.66 14.49
C SER A 16 -0.64 23.43 15.47
N ASN A 17 -1.09 24.61 15.89
CA ASN A 17 -0.41 25.41 16.90
C ASN A 17 -0.46 24.72 18.27
N ALA A 18 -1.56 24.06 18.59
CA ALA A 18 -1.73 23.32 19.84
C ALA A 18 -0.79 22.10 19.93
N ASP A 19 -0.57 21.39 18.81
CA ASP A 19 0.29 20.20 18.78
C ASP A 19 1.75 20.56 18.44
N GLY A 20 2.02 21.79 17.98
CA GLY A 20 3.34 22.26 17.60
C GLY A 20 3.93 21.52 16.39
N ARG A 21 3.09 21.06 15.45
CA ARG A 21 3.50 20.21 14.32
C ARG A 21 2.59 20.31 13.09
N PHE A 22 3.14 19.94 11.93
CA PHE A 22 2.33 19.67 10.75
C PHE A 22 1.43 18.43 10.95
N LEU A 23 0.28 18.43 10.27
CA LEU A 23 -0.71 17.36 10.32
C LEU A 23 -0.88 16.72 8.93
N PRO A 24 0.12 15.94 8.45
CA PRO A 24 0.00 15.25 7.16
C PRO A 24 -0.98 14.06 7.26
N ASP A 25 -1.60 13.74 6.13
CA ASP A 25 -2.35 12.51 5.91
C ASP A 25 -3.40 12.21 7.02
N ARG A 26 -3.13 11.24 7.90
CA ARG A 26 -4.06 10.77 8.94
C ARG A 26 -3.96 11.53 10.27
N TYR A 27 -3.07 12.51 10.37
CA TYR A 27 -2.98 13.35 11.56
C TYR A 27 -4.00 14.49 11.59
N ILE A 28 -4.74 14.68 10.47
CA ILE A 28 -5.86 15.62 10.37
C ILE A 28 -7.13 14.86 10.02
N GLU A 29 -8.25 15.32 10.56
CA GLU A 29 -9.57 14.85 10.20
C GLU A 29 -10.54 16.02 10.05
N GLY A 30 -11.61 15.81 9.30
CA GLY A 30 -12.63 16.82 9.04
C GLY A 30 -13.76 16.27 8.19
N THR A 31 -14.60 17.15 7.70
CA THR A 31 -15.72 16.76 6.84
C THR A 31 -15.24 16.64 5.38
N CYS A 32 -15.53 15.50 4.76
CA CYS A 32 -15.26 15.28 3.33
C CYS A 32 -16.06 16.27 2.47
N PRO A 33 -15.43 17.02 1.57
CA PRO A 33 -16.13 17.96 0.69
C PRO A 33 -17.03 17.28 -0.33
N GLU A 34 -16.79 15.98 -0.66
CA GLU A 34 -17.52 15.24 -1.67
C GLU A 34 -18.78 14.56 -1.11
N CYS A 35 -18.70 13.89 0.05
CA CYS A 35 -19.79 13.08 0.57
C CYS A 35 -20.34 13.52 1.94
N GLY A 36 -19.73 14.54 2.56
CA GLY A 36 -20.19 15.06 3.85
C GLY A 36 -19.84 14.19 5.06
N TYR A 37 -19.03 13.15 4.90
CA TYR A 37 -18.59 12.32 6.03
C TYR A 37 -17.69 13.12 6.97
N ASP A 38 -18.01 13.18 8.25
CA ASP A 38 -17.44 14.08 9.27
C ASP A 38 -16.13 13.61 9.90
N LYS A 39 -15.64 12.43 9.50
CA LYS A 39 -14.38 11.82 9.98
C LYS A 39 -13.43 11.46 8.84
N ALA A 40 -13.53 12.18 7.73
CA ALA A 40 -12.60 12.00 6.62
C ALA A 40 -11.17 12.37 7.04
N ARG A 41 -10.19 11.61 6.55
CA ARG A 41 -8.76 11.85 6.78
C ARG A 41 -8.19 12.72 5.66
N GLY A 42 -7.01 13.31 5.91
CA GLY A 42 -6.37 14.21 4.96
C GLY A 42 -5.80 13.53 3.72
N ASP A 43 -5.64 12.20 3.73
CA ASP A 43 -5.18 11.41 2.59
C ASP A 43 -6.34 10.80 1.78
N GLN A 44 -7.40 10.36 2.46
CA GLN A 44 -8.53 9.69 1.83
C GLN A 44 -9.76 9.72 2.72
N CYS A 45 -10.93 9.87 2.11
CA CYS A 45 -12.20 9.66 2.81
C CYS A 45 -12.50 8.17 2.97
N GLU A 46 -12.66 7.69 4.20
CA GLU A 46 -12.95 6.29 4.48
C GLU A 46 -14.36 5.87 4.02
N ASN A 47 -15.28 6.82 3.80
CA ASN A 47 -16.64 6.53 3.36
C ASN A 47 -16.78 6.44 1.83
N CYS A 48 -16.29 7.45 1.08
CA CYS A 48 -16.45 7.49 -0.37
C CYS A 48 -15.16 7.15 -1.15
N THR A 49 -14.08 6.85 -0.45
CA THR A 49 -12.75 6.51 -1.00
C THR A 49 -12.09 7.60 -1.85
N LYS A 50 -12.65 8.82 -1.86
CA LYS A 50 -12.03 9.96 -2.55
C LYS A 50 -10.68 10.29 -1.94
N GLN A 51 -9.66 10.45 -2.77
CA GLN A 51 -8.38 11.01 -2.35
C GLN A 51 -8.56 12.48 -2.00
N LEU A 52 -7.98 12.91 -0.90
CA LEU A 52 -8.08 14.26 -0.36
C LEU A 52 -6.68 14.78 -0.07
N ASN A 53 -6.55 16.11 -0.02
CA ASN A 53 -5.41 16.75 0.62
C ASN A 53 -5.84 17.27 2.00
N PRO A 54 -4.92 17.41 2.97
CA PRO A 54 -5.23 18.00 4.28
C PRO A 54 -5.96 19.34 4.21
N THR A 55 -5.64 20.14 3.20
CA THR A 55 -6.23 21.48 2.96
C THR A 55 -7.64 21.45 2.36
N ASP A 56 -8.10 20.31 1.87
CA ASP A 56 -9.43 20.17 1.24
C ASP A 56 -10.54 19.91 2.26
N LEU A 57 -10.18 19.46 3.47
CA LEU A 57 -11.15 19.10 4.50
C LEU A 57 -11.95 20.32 4.99
N LEU A 58 -13.25 20.13 5.12
CA LEU A 58 -14.12 21.12 5.75
C LEU A 58 -14.09 20.93 7.27
N GLN A 59 -14.10 22.04 8.03
CA GLN A 59 -14.03 22.04 9.49
C GLN A 59 -12.89 21.13 10.02
N PRO A 60 -11.65 21.31 9.54
CA PRO A 60 -10.56 20.44 9.90
C PRO A 60 -10.22 20.57 11.39
N ARG A 61 -9.74 19.46 11.96
CA ARG A 61 -9.22 19.41 13.34
C ARG A 61 -8.05 18.43 13.41
N SER A 62 -7.17 18.64 14.37
CA SER A 62 -6.11 17.69 14.66
C SER A 62 -6.71 16.35 15.08
N ALA A 63 -6.28 15.27 14.44
CA ALA A 63 -6.64 13.91 14.87
C ALA A 63 -5.88 13.47 16.13
N VAL A 64 -4.89 14.26 16.58
CA VAL A 64 -4.09 13.99 17.78
C VAL A 64 -4.76 14.61 19.01
N SER A 65 -5.04 15.92 18.97
CA SER A 65 -5.56 16.67 20.13
C SER A 65 -7.03 17.07 20.00
N GLY A 66 -7.63 16.97 18.80
CA GLY A 66 -8.95 17.50 18.51
C GLY A 66 -8.96 19.03 18.32
N SER A 67 -7.80 19.69 18.39
CA SER A 67 -7.71 21.14 18.26
C SER A 67 -8.11 21.63 16.86
N THR A 68 -8.80 22.75 16.83
CA THR A 68 -9.13 23.51 15.61
C THR A 68 -8.25 24.75 15.44
N ASP A 69 -7.25 24.96 16.32
CA ASP A 69 -6.26 26.02 16.19
C ASP A 69 -5.21 25.59 15.15
N LEU A 70 -5.61 25.73 13.90
CA LEU A 70 -4.88 25.30 12.72
C LEU A 70 -4.55 26.47 11.83
N GLU A 71 -3.41 26.40 11.17
CA GLU A 71 -3.02 27.33 10.11
C GLU A 71 -2.38 26.60 8.95
N VAL A 72 -2.35 27.21 7.78
CA VAL A 72 -1.65 26.71 6.60
C VAL A 72 -0.27 27.32 6.55
N ARG A 73 0.77 26.51 6.48
CA ARG A 73 2.17 26.90 6.37
C ARG A 73 2.82 26.29 5.14
N ASP A 74 3.79 27.01 4.59
CA ASP A 74 4.65 26.47 3.53
C ASP A 74 5.64 25.47 4.11
N THR A 75 5.85 24.37 3.40
CA THR A 75 6.87 23.37 3.68
C THR A 75 7.44 22.81 2.39
N THR A 76 8.71 22.38 2.41
CA THR A 76 9.37 21.82 1.23
C THR A 76 9.51 20.32 1.37
N HIS A 77 9.11 19.58 0.34
CA HIS A 77 9.20 18.13 0.29
C HIS A 77 9.95 17.64 -0.95
N LEU A 78 10.51 16.44 -0.85
CA LEU A 78 11.04 15.72 -2.01
C LEU A 78 9.92 15.02 -2.74
N TYR A 79 9.95 15.13 -4.07
CA TYR A 79 9.03 14.45 -4.98
C TYR A 79 9.77 13.48 -5.89
N LEU A 80 9.27 12.27 -6.00
CA LEU A 80 9.66 11.32 -7.04
C LEU A 80 8.94 11.69 -8.34
N MET A 81 9.72 12.07 -9.35
CA MET A 81 9.26 12.48 -10.68
C MET A 81 8.87 11.25 -11.51
N GLN A 82 7.94 10.44 -11.00
CA GLN A 82 7.52 9.19 -11.66
C GLN A 82 6.81 9.43 -12.98
N SER A 83 6.26 10.61 -13.21
CA SER A 83 5.70 11.02 -14.50
C SER A 83 6.70 10.93 -15.64
N LYS A 84 7.99 11.18 -15.38
CA LYS A 84 9.08 11.03 -16.36
C LYS A 84 9.35 9.59 -16.76
N MET A 85 8.88 8.63 -15.98
CA MET A 85 9.07 7.20 -16.21
C MET A 85 7.80 6.53 -16.75
N ARG A 86 6.77 7.34 -17.07
CA ARG A 86 5.46 6.86 -17.50
C ARG A 86 5.54 5.85 -18.65
N ASP A 87 6.26 6.17 -19.71
CA ASP A 87 6.33 5.32 -20.91
C ASP A 87 7.08 4.01 -20.60
N GLN A 88 8.15 4.06 -19.81
CA GLN A 88 8.88 2.87 -19.37
C GLN A 88 8.00 1.95 -18.51
N LEU A 89 7.20 2.53 -17.60
CA LEU A 89 6.25 1.78 -16.78
C LEU A 89 5.10 1.20 -17.61
N GLN A 90 4.61 1.96 -18.61
CA GLN A 90 3.60 1.49 -19.53
C GLN A 90 4.09 0.26 -20.33
N ASP A 91 5.26 0.35 -20.93
CA ASP A 91 5.87 -0.76 -21.71
C ASP A 91 6.07 -2.00 -20.83
N TRP A 92 6.56 -1.80 -19.60
CA TRP A 92 6.73 -2.88 -18.64
C TRP A 92 5.41 -3.55 -18.28
N ILE A 93 4.35 -2.78 -17.97
CA ILE A 93 3.02 -3.31 -17.65
C ILE A 93 2.42 -4.02 -18.87
N ASP A 94 2.59 -3.48 -20.08
CA ASP A 94 2.09 -4.08 -21.30
C ASP A 94 2.77 -5.41 -21.67
N SER A 95 4.02 -5.59 -21.20
CA SER A 95 4.73 -6.86 -21.33
C SER A 95 4.17 -7.99 -20.44
N LYS A 96 3.34 -7.65 -19.43
CA LYS A 96 2.78 -8.60 -18.43
C LYS A 96 1.46 -9.21 -18.93
N THR A 97 1.56 -10.09 -19.92
CA THR A 97 0.39 -10.67 -20.60
C THR A 97 -0.38 -11.71 -19.75
N ASP A 98 0.25 -12.23 -18.71
CA ASP A 98 -0.32 -13.22 -17.77
C ASP A 98 -0.92 -12.59 -16.49
N TRP A 99 -0.79 -11.28 -16.32
CA TRP A 99 -1.37 -10.62 -15.16
C TRP A 99 -2.90 -10.57 -15.23
N PRO A 100 -3.62 -10.72 -14.09
CA PRO A 100 -5.06 -10.58 -14.03
C PRO A 100 -5.54 -9.21 -14.55
N ILE A 101 -6.71 -9.21 -15.19
CA ILE A 101 -7.33 -7.98 -15.72
C ILE A 101 -7.51 -6.93 -14.62
N LEU A 102 -7.87 -7.34 -13.39
CA LEU A 102 -8.00 -6.42 -12.26
C LEU A 102 -6.70 -5.65 -12.01
N THR A 103 -5.56 -6.34 -12.00
CA THR A 103 -4.24 -5.73 -11.79
C THR A 103 -3.90 -4.75 -12.92
N THR A 104 -3.98 -5.22 -14.17
CA THR A 104 -3.59 -4.41 -15.34
C THR A 104 -4.51 -3.22 -15.58
N SER A 105 -5.82 -3.38 -15.37
CA SER A 105 -6.79 -2.29 -15.55
C SER A 105 -6.58 -1.16 -14.54
N ILE A 106 -6.32 -1.49 -13.27
CA ILE A 106 -6.01 -0.48 -12.25
C ILE A 106 -4.70 0.23 -12.58
N ALA A 107 -3.65 -0.51 -12.91
CA ALA A 107 -2.36 0.09 -13.27
C ALA A 107 -2.47 1.05 -14.46
N LYS A 108 -3.13 0.62 -15.54
CA LYS A 108 -3.35 1.43 -16.74
C LYS A 108 -4.25 2.64 -16.48
N LYS A 109 -5.23 2.50 -15.61
CA LYS A 109 -6.07 3.61 -15.18
C LYS A 109 -5.23 4.72 -14.56
N TRP A 110 -4.36 4.39 -13.61
CA TRP A 110 -3.49 5.35 -12.94
C TRP A 110 -2.44 5.99 -13.87
N LEU A 111 -2.01 5.26 -14.92
CA LEU A 111 -1.10 5.79 -15.93
C LEU A 111 -1.76 6.80 -16.87
N ASN A 112 -3.07 6.66 -17.15
CA ASN A 112 -3.71 7.30 -18.31
C ASN A 112 -4.91 8.18 -17.96
N ASP A 113 -5.55 8.02 -16.80
CA ASP A 113 -6.73 8.80 -16.43
C ASP A 113 -6.36 10.25 -16.04
N GLY A 114 -7.20 11.20 -16.43
CA GLY A 114 -7.01 12.62 -16.17
C GLY A 114 -5.71 13.14 -16.75
N ASP A 115 -4.88 13.74 -15.93
CA ASP A 115 -3.57 14.30 -16.30
C ASP A 115 -2.45 13.23 -16.37
N GLY A 116 -2.81 11.95 -16.31
CA GLY A 116 -1.87 10.82 -16.31
C GLY A 116 -1.15 10.61 -14.97
N LEU A 117 -0.03 9.89 -15.04
CA LEU A 117 0.76 9.55 -13.85
C LEU A 117 1.33 10.81 -13.17
N GLN A 118 0.88 11.07 -11.95
CA GLN A 118 1.30 12.23 -11.15
C GLN A 118 2.57 11.94 -10.35
N ASP A 119 3.42 12.97 -10.17
CA ASP A 119 4.57 12.88 -9.29
C ASP A 119 4.15 12.75 -7.82
N ARG A 120 4.96 12.10 -7.00
CA ARG A 120 4.63 11.76 -5.61
C ARG A 120 5.57 12.37 -4.61
N GLY A 121 5.01 13.06 -3.60
CA GLY A 121 5.75 13.49 -2.43
C GLY A 121 6.22 12.29 -1.60
N ILE A 122 7.54 12.16 -1.43
CA ILE A 122 8.19 11.04 -0.77
C ILE A 122 8.73 11.36 0.62
N THR A 123 8.48 12.55 1.14
CA THR A 123 8.86 12.96 2.49
C THR A 123 7.68 13.51 3.27
N ARG A 124 7.78 13.53 4.60
CA ARG A 124 6.74 14.07 5.51
C ARG A 124 7.37 14.80 6.68
N ASP A 125 6.68 15.82 7.19
CA ASP A 125 6.99 16.52 8.43
C ASP A 125 6.50 15.71 9.64
N LEU A 126 7.21 14.63 9.96
CA LEU A 126 6.91 13.72 11.06
C LEU A 126 8.16 13.49 11.91
N HIS A 127 7.95 13.19 13.20
CA HIS A 127 9.05 12.92 14.12
C HIS A 127 9.47 11.44 14.12
N TRP A 128 8.63 10.55 13.61
CA TRP A 128 8.87 9.12 13.55
C TRP A 128 8.92 8.65 12.10
N GLY A 129 9.94 7.92 11.75
CA GLY A 129 10.20 7.40 10.41
C GLY A 129 11.68 7.37 10.07
N ILE A 130 12.01 7.01 8.84
CA ILE A 130 13.39 7.00 8.33
C ILE A 130 13.79 8.43 7.99
N PRO A 131 14.83 9.00 8.63
CA PRO A 131 15.29 10.36 8.33
C PRO A 131 15.73 10.51 6.87
N VAL A 132 15.45 11.68 6.30
CA VAL A 132 15.82 11.97 4.92
C VAL A 132 17.32 12.23 4.82
N LYS A 133 18.03 11.35 4.11
CA LYS A 133 19.47 11.44 3.92
C LYS A 133 19.87 11.35 2.45
N ASN A 134 21.02 11.92 2.12
CA ASN A 134 21.68 11.79 0.84
C ASN A 134 22.99 10.98 1.04
N GLY A 135 22.88 9.66 0.98
CA GLY A 135 23.95 8.78 1.41
C GLY A 135 24.16 8.85 2.92
N PRO A 136 25.41 9.03 3.41
CA PRO A 136 25.68 9.12 4.85
C PRO A 136 25.29 10.48 5.47
N GLU A 137 25.10 11.52 4.64
CA GLU A 137 24.85 12.90 5.08
C GLU A 137 23.36 13.21 5.11
N ASP A 138 22.97 14.21 5.91
CA ASP A 138 21.61 14.72 5.90
C ASP A 138 21.34 15.49 4.58
N TRP A 139 20.14 15.36 4.05
CA TRP A 139 19.74 16.13 2.88
C TRP A 139 19.45 17.57 3.29
N SER A 140 20.24 18.52 2.78
CA SER A 140 20.09 19.94 3.11
C SER A 140 18.67 20.44 2.83
N GLY A 141 18.04 21.09 3.80
CA GLY A 141 16.67 21.59 3.72
C GLY A 141 15.59 20.53 4.05
N MET A 142 15.99 19.31 4.43
CA MET A 142 15.08 18.24 4.86
C MET A 142 15.26 17.88 6.35
N GLU A 143 15.90 18.73 7.12
CA GLU A 143 16.14 18.53 8.54
C GLU A 143 14.82 18.34 9.29
N GLY A 144 14.73 17.29 10.10
CA GLY A 144 13.52 16.95 10.87
C GLY A 144 12.40 16.31 10.05
N LYS A 145 12.64 16.01 8.77
CA LYS A 145 11.70 15.27 7.91
C LYS A 145 12.09 13.80 7.82
N VAL A 146 11.08 12.98 7.49
CA VAL A 146 11.23 11.54 7.29
C VAL A 146 10.70 11.14 5.92
N PHE A 147 11.15 9.99 5.41
CA PHE A 147 10.52 9.42 4.22
C PHE A 147 9.07 9.02 4.52
N TYR A 148 8.23 9.14 3.50
CA TYR A 148 6.83 8.71 3.55
C TYR A 148 6.74 7.20 3.55
N VAL A 149 5.97 6.64 4.46
CA VAL A 149 5.89 5.18 4.67
C VAL A 149 5.57 4.38 3.39
N TRP A 150 4.74 4.89 2.50
CA TRP A 150 4.40 4.21 1.25
C TRP A 150 5.50 4.32 0.16
N PHE A 151 6.52 5.15 0.40
CA PHE A 151 7.71 5.19 -0.44
C PHE A 151 8.75 4.17 0.02
N ASP A 152 8.99 4.05 1.31
CA ASP A 152 10.01 3.18 1.88
C ASP A 152 9.51 1.76 2.21
N ALA A 153 8.21 1.58 2.52
CA ALA A 153 7.66 0.29 2.90
C ALA A 153 7.91 -0.85 1.89
N PRO A 154 7.80 -0.66 0.56
CA PRO A 154 8.10 -1.74 -0.38
C PRO A 154 9.57 -2.18 -0.39
N ILE A 155 10.49 -1.35 0.10
CA ILE A 155 11.91 -1.70 0.24
C ILE A 155 12.08 -2.81 1.28
N GLU A 156 11.13 -2.95 2.22
CA GLU A 156 11.09 -4.00 3.23
C GLU A 156 11.15 -5.40 2.61
N TYR A 157 10.56 -5.62 1.44
CA TYR A 157 10.64 -6.91 0.74
C TYR A 157 12.08 -7.34 0.50
N ILE A 158 12.94 -6.38 0.14
CA ILE A 158 14.36 -6.61 -0.07
C ILE A 158 15.10 -6.69 1.27
N ALA A 159 14.79 -5.76 2.17
CA ALA A 159 15.43 -5.65 3.48
C ALA A 159 15.22 -6.91 4.33
N CYS A 160 14.02 -7.49 4.34
CA CYS A 160 13.74 -8.75 5.05
C CYS A 160 14.61 -9.92 4.57
N ALA A 161 14.93 -9.97 3.28
CA ALA A 161 15.84 -11.00 2.77
C ALA A 161 17.28 -10.80 3.28
N GLY A 162 17.71 -9.55 3.40
CA GLY A 162 19.01 -9.18 3.99
C GLY A 162 19.05 -9.53 5.50
N GLU A 163 18.05 -9.14 6.25
CA GLU A 163 17.92 -9.43 7.68
C GLU A 163 17.89 -10.95 7.95
N TRP A 164 17.12 -11.70 7.15
CA TRP A 164 17.10 -13.15 7.23
C TRP A 164 18.50 -13.75 6.99
N ALA A 165 19.22 -13.26 6.01
CA ALA A 165 20.56 -13.75 5.70
C ALA A 165 21.53 -13.50 6.88
N GLU A 166 21.50 -12.30 7.43
CA GLU A 166 22.31 -11.93 8.60
C GLU A 166 21.98 -12.79 9.82
N ALA A 167 20.69 -12.92 10.16
CA ALA A 167 20.22 -13.72 11.29
C ALA A 167 20.58 -15.22 11.16
N ASN A 168 20.77 -15.73 9.96
CA ASN A 168 21.14 -17.11 9.66
C ASN A 168 22.63 -17.29 9.34
N GLY A 169 23.49 -16.30 9.57
CA GLY A 169 24.92 -16.37 9.32
C GLY A 169 25.27 -16.56 7.83
N LYS A 170 24.41 -16.06 6.94
CA LYS A 170 24.62 -16.09 5.49
C LYS A 170 25.39 -14.88 5.02
N SER A 171 26.01 -14.99 3.86
CA SER A 171 26.69 -13.86 3.20
C SER A 171 25.69 -12.92 2.50
N PRO A 172 26.07 -11.67 2.21
CA PRO A 172 25.24 -10.80 1.37
C PRO A 172 24.89 -11.42 0.01
N ALA A 173 25.78 -12.21 -0.59
CA ALA A 173 25.52 -12.88 -1.87
C ALA A 173 24.34 -13.87 -1.80
N ASP A 174 24.06 -14.45 -0.63
CA ASP A 174 22.98 -15.41 -0.45
C ASP A 174 21.59 -14.80 -0.62
N TRP A 175 21.38 -13.54 -0.25
CA TRP A 175 20.11 -12.86 -0.47
C TRP A 175 20.10 -12.03 -1.76
N GLN A 176 21.21 -11.45 -2.17
CA GLN A 176 21.31 -10.63 -3.38
C GLN A 176 20.92 -11.41 -4.64
N ARG A 177 21.23 -12.70 -4.71
CA ARG A 177 20.81 -13.57 -5.81
C ARG A 177 19.30 -13.70 -6.01
N TRP A 178 18.51 -13.27 -5.03
CA TRP A 178 17.03 -13.26 -5.11
C TRP A 178 16.51 -11.93 -5.65
N TRP A 179 17.29 -10.85 -5.47
CA TRP A 179 16.84 -9.50 -5.70
C TRP A 179 17.63 -8.73 -6.75
N ARG A 180 18.84 -9.15 -7.06
CA ARG A 180 19.73 -8.50 -8.02
C ARG A 180 19.87 -9.33 -9.28
N THR A 181 19.50 -8.76 -10.45
CA THR A 181 19.61 -9.47 -11.76
C THR A 181 21.08 -9.71 -12.14
N ASP A 182 21.97 -8.76 -11.83
CA ASP A 182 23.43 -8.92 -11.98
C ASP A 182 24.04 -9.99 -11.04
N LYS A 183 23.26 -10.55 -10.10
CA LYS A 183 23.69 -11.60 -9.16
C LYS A 183 22.90 -12.92 -9.33
N GLY A 184 22.10 -13.04 -10.36
CA GLY A 184 21.38 -14.26 -10.71
C GLY A 184 19.87 -14.21 -10.43
N ALA A 185 19.27 -13.08 -10.08
CA ALA A 185 17.83 -12.97 -9.85
C ALA A 185 16.99 -13.08 -11.14
N ASP A 186 17.61 -13.17 -12.32
CA ASP A 186 16.89 -13.40 -13.58
C ASP A 186 16.12 -14.74 -13.58
N ASP A 187 16.66 -15.77 -12.92
CA ASP A 187 16.03 -17.09 -12.77
C ASP A 187 14.98 -17.16 -11.65
N VAL A 188 14.82 -16.08 -10.87
CA VAL A 188 13.86 -16.02 -9.76
C VAL A 188 12.50 -15.59 -10.28
N ARG A 189 11.45 -16.32 -9.94
CA ARG A 189 10.07 -15.89 -10.15
C ARG A 189 9.57 -15.15 -8.91
N TYR A 190 9.43 -13.83 -9.03
CA TYR A 190 8.90 -12.96 -7.98
C TYR A 190 7.41 -12.76 -8.16
N THR A 191 6.61 -13.22 -7.19
CA THR A 191 5.16 -13.12 -7.19
C THR A 191 4.67 -12.33 -5.99
N GLN A 192 3.71 -11.43 -6.20
CA GLN A 192 3.04 -10.66 -5.15
C GLN A 192 1.54 -10.93 -5.12
N PHE A 193 0.98 -10.94 -3.90
CA PHE A 193 -0.47 -11.01 -3.65
C PHE A 193 -0.88 -9.77 -2.86
N MET A 194 -1.97 -9.09 -3.27
CA MET A 194 -2.39 -7.86 -2.62
C MET A 194 -3.86 -7.52 -2.83
N GLY A 195 -4.39 -6.61 -2.02
CA GLY A 195 -5.66 -5.94 -2.29
C GLY A 195 -5.54 -4.95 -3.46
N LYS A 196 -6.66 -4.68 -4.12
CA LYS A 196 -6.72 -3.80 -5.31
C LYS A 196 -6.21 -2.38 -5.06
N ASP A 197 -6.31 -1.91 -3.83
CA ASP A 197 -5.85 -0.59 -3.38
C ASP A 197 -4.31 -0.47 -3.36
N ASN A 198 -3.60 -1.59 -3.25
CA ASN A 198 -2.13 -1.62 -3.27
C ASN A 198 -1.52 -1.73 -4.66
N VAL A 199 -2.33 -1.99 -5.69
CA VAL A 199 -1.85 -2.14 -7.07
C VAL A 199 -1.04 -0.94 -7.55
N PRO A 200 -1.47 0.33 -7.37
CA PRO A 200 -0.70 1.47 -7.85
C PRO A 200 0.69 1.59 -7.22
N PHE A 201 0.83 1.24 -5.95
CA PHE A 201 2.13 1.27 -5.26
C PHE A 201 3.09 0.23 -5.83
N HIS A 202 2.60 -0.95 -6.22
CA HIS A 202 3.41 -2.09 -6.66
C HIS A 202 3.57 -2.19 -8.18
N THR A 203 2.77 -1.45 -8.94
CA THR A 203 2.88 -1.38 -10.41
C THR A 203 3.47 -0.07 -10.92
N LEU A 204 3.47 0.98 -10.10
CA LEU A 204 3.93 2.32 -10.49
C LEU A 204 5.03 2.85 -9.56
N SER A 205 4.71 3.17 -8.31
CA SER A 205 5.64 3.90 -7.43
C SER A 205 6.87 3.08 -7.05
N PHE A 206 6.72 1.83 -6.64
CA PHE A 206 7.87 0.98 -6.31
C PHE A 206 8.69 0.58 -7.55
N PRO A 207 8.09 0.15 -8.68
CA PRO A 207 8.83 -0.03 -9.92
C PRO A 207 9.57 1.24 -10.38
N ALA A 208 8.95 2.42 -10.28
CA ALA A 208 9.63 3.69 -10.57
C ALA A 208 10.84 3.92 -9.67
N THR A 209 10.73 3.58 -8.38
CA THR A 209 11.85 3.68 -7.43
C THR A 209 12.99 2.75 -7.82
N ILE A 210 12.68 1.49 -8.12
CA ILE A 210 13.65 0.46 -8.55
C ILE A 210 14.35 0.88 -9.84
N LEU A 211 13.60 1.19 -10.88
CA LEU A 211 14.12 1.62 -12.18
C LEU A 211 14.91 2.94 -12.06
N GLY A 212 14.37 3.87 -11.26
CA GLY A 212 14.98 5.18 -11.03
C GLY A 212 16.28 5.13 -10.21
N SER A 213 16.55 4.05 -9.51
CA SER A 213 17.83 3.84 -8.80
C SER A 213 19.01 3.68 -9.77
N GLY A 214 18.75 3.22 -10.99
CA GLY A 214 19.78 2.89 -11.97
C GLY A 214 20.58 1.63 -11.63
N GLU A 215 20.11 0.85 -10.66
CA GLU A 215 20.72 -0.41 -10.25
C GLU A 215 19.91 -1.62 -10.76
N ASP A 216 20.57 -2.78 -10.83
CA ASP A 216 20.02 -4.02 -11.39
C ASP A 216 19.13 -4.77 -10.40
N TRP A 217 18.07 -4.10 -9.89
CA TRP A 217 17.09 -4.72 -9.01
C TRP A 217 16.02 -5.48 -9.79
N LYS A 218 15.59 -6.61 -9.23
CA LYS A 218 14.53 -7.43 -9.77
C LYS A 218 13.17 -6.74 -9.65
N LEU A 219 12.48 -6.57 -10.78
CA LEU A 219 11.08 -6.21 -10.80
C LEU A 219 10.18 -7.44 -10.62
N VAL A 220 8.96 -7.22 -10.15
CA VAL A 220 7.98 -8.30 -9.97
C VAL A 220 7.59 -8.94 -11.32
N ASP A 221 7.50 -10.26 -11.32
CA ASP A 221 7.09 -11.02 -12.50
C ASP A 221 5.57 -11.16 -12.57
N TYR A 222 4.91 -11.42 -11.44
CA TYR A 222 3.47 -11.65 -11.40
C TYR A 222 2.83 -11.00 -10.18
N ILE A 223 1.71 -10.26 -10.40
CA ILE A 223 0.89 -9.67 -9.34
C ILE A 223 -0.53 -10.25 -9.41
N LYS A 224 -0.97 -10.90 -8.35
CA LYS A 224 -2.36 -11.29 -8.13
C LYS A 224 -3.02 -10.30 -7.20
N SER A 225 -3.90 -9.46 -7.71
CA SER A 225 -4.72 -8.56 -6.91
C SER A 225 -6.10 -9.13 -6.65
N PHE A 226 -6.70 -8.72 -5.54
CA PHE A 226 -8.03 -9.12 -5.11
C PHE A 226 -8.90 -7.89 -4.84
N ASN A 227 -10.20 -8.03 -5.07
CA ASN A 227 -11.20 -7.12 -4.53
C ASN A 227 -11.33 -7.30 -3.01
N TYR A 228 -12.31 -6.68 -2.37
CA TYR A 228 -12.46 -6.75 -0.92
C TYR A 228 -13.34 -7.93 -0.51
N LEU A 229 -12.94 -8.56 0.59
CA LEU A 229 -13.82 -9.39 1.39
C LEU A 229 -14.50 -8.48 2.42
N ASN A 230 -15.81 -8.39 2.37
CA ASN A 230 -16.63 -7.65 3.33
C ASN A 230 -17.12 -8.58 4.45
N TYR A 231 -17.54 -7.98 5.56
CA TYR A 231 -18.09 -8.67 6.72
C TYR A 231 -19.47 -8.11 7.05
N ASP A 232 -20.49 -8.95 6.92
CA ASP A 232 -21.87 -8.65 7.31
C ASP A 232 -22.35 -7.26 6.82
N GLY A 233 -22.29 -7.05 5.50
CA GLY A 233 -22.73 -5.83 4.83
C GLY A 233 -21.80 -4.62 4.90
N GLY A 234 -20.55 -4.77 5.33
CA GLY A 234 -19.58 -3.68 5.37
C GLY A 234 -18.14 -4.15 5.36
N GLN A 235 -17.19 -3.22 5.41
CA GLN A 235 -15.78 -3.54 5.42
C GLN A 235 -15.32 -4.08 6.78
N PHE A 236 -14.29 -4.93 6.78
CA PHE A 236 -13.53 -5.23 7.99
C PHE A 236 -12.87 -3.96 8.51
N SER A 237 -12.86 -3.76 9.82
CA SER A 237 -12.25 -2.59 10.44
C SER A 237 -11.65 -2.94 11.80
N THR A 238 -10.33 -2.93 11.88
CA THR A 238 -9.61 -3.16 13.13
C THR A 238 -9.90 -2.06 14.16
N SER A 239 -9.94 -0.81 13.73
CA SER A 239 -10.19 0.34 14.61
C SER A 239 -11.60 0.36 15.20
N GLN A 240 -12.57 -0.23 14.50
CA GLN A 240 -13.96 -0.34 14.94
C GLN A 240 -14.29 -1.70 15.59
N GLY A 241 -13.31 -2.60 15.68
CA GLY A 241 -13.52 -3.95 16.17
C GLY A 241 -14.50 -4.78 15.31
N ARG A 242 -14.62 -4.42 14.01
CA ARG A 242 -15.56 -5.05 13.08
C ARG A 242 -14.87 -6.15 12.29
N GLY A 243 -15.32 -7.38 12.47
CA GLY A 243 -14.80 -8.54 11.76
C GLY A 243 -14.53 -9.71 12.68
N ILE A 244 -13.84 -10.72 12.16
CA ILE A 244 -13.35 -11.89 12.89
C ILE A 244 -11.84 -11.78 12.90
N PHE A 245 -11.23 -11.75 14.08
CA PHE A 245 -9.79 -11.70 14.24
C PHE A 245 -9.22 -13.12 14.29
N MET A 246 -7.98 -13.26 13.87
CA MET A 246 -7.36 -14.58 13.63
C MET A 246 -7.31 -15.44 14.90
N ASP A 247 -6.99 -14.86 16.04
CA ASP A 247 -6.99 -15.52 17.34
C ASP A 247 -8.37 -16.12 17.65
N GLN A 248 -9.44 -15.31 17.54
CA GLN A 248 -10.82 -15.73 17.75
C GLN A 248 -11.26 -16.79 16.73
N ALA A 249 -10.88 -16.62 15.45
CA ALA A 249 -11.19 -17.58 14.41
C ALA A 249 -10.64 -18.98 14.72
N LEU A 250 -9.38 -19.05 15.19
CA LEU A 250 -8.69 -20.29 15.51
C LEU A 250 -9.20 -20.97 16.79
N GLU A 251 -9.81 -20.20 17.71
CA GLU A 251 -10.51 -20.77 18.87
C GLU A 251 -11.84 -21.45 18.49
N ILE A 252 -12.50 -20.94 17.44
CA ILE A 252 -13.81 -21.45 17.00
C ILE A 252 -13.69 -22.74 16.20
N LEU A 253 -12.77 -22.79 15.21
CA LEU A 253 -12.59 -23.92 14.31
C LEU A 253 -11.11 -24.10 13.92
N PRO A 254 -10.70 -25.34 13.58
CA PRO A 254 -9.37 -25.61 13.02
C PRO A 254 -9.07 -24.77 11.77
N PRO A 255 -7.79 -24.45 11.51
CA PRO A 255 -7.39 -23.51 10.44
C PRO A 255 -7.79 -23.95 9.03
N ASP A 256 -7.98 -25.25 8.79
CA ASP A 256 -8.29 -25.76 7.45
C ASP A 256 -9.70 -25.39 6.98
N TYR A 257 -10.66 -25.23 7.90
CA TYR A 257 -12.00 -24.71 7.55
C TYR A 257 -11.93 -23.30 7.04
N TRP A 258 -11.14 -22.44 7.69
CA TRP A 258 -10.92 -21.06 7.31
C TRP A 258 -10.17 -20.95 5.98
N ARG A 259 -9.10 -21.71 5.80
CA ARG A 259 -8.34 -21.77 4.54
C ARG A 259 -9.23 -22.19 3.38
N TRP A 260 -10.00 -23.25 3.57
CA TRP A 260 -10.94 -23.71 2.54
C TRP A 260 -11.90 -22.60 2.14
N TRP A 261 -12.60 -22.02 3.12
CA TRP A 261 -13.63 -21.03 2.84
C TRP A 261 -13.02 -19.77 2.19
N LEU A 262 -11.95 -19.22 2.73
CA LEU A 262 -11.28 -18.02 2.22
C LEU A 262 -10.76 -18.21 0.79
N LEU A 263 -10.17 -19.37 0.47
CA LEU A 263 -9.66 -19.65 -0.87
C LEU A 263 -10.79 -19.90 -1.87
N SER A 264 -11.85 -20.63 -1.47
CA SER A 264 -12.98 -20.92 -2.36
C SER A 264 -13.88 -19.68 -2.63
N HIS A 265 -13.82 -18.68 -1.76
CA HIS A 265 -14.59 -17.43 -1.88
C HIS A 265 -13.69 -16.20 -2.06
N ALA A 266 -12.46 -16.42 -2.52
CA ALA A 266 -11.53 -15.32 -2.77
C ALA A 266 -12.13 -14.29 -3.73
N PRO A 267 -12.09 -12.99 -3.42
CA PRO A 267 -12.74 -11.94 -4.20
C PRO A 267 -11.95 -11.59 -5.48
N GLU A 268 -11.86 -12.54 -6.42
CA GLU A 268 -11.05 -12.40 -7.63
C GLU A 268 -11.69 -11.50 -8.68
N SER A 269 -13.00 -11.60 -8.89
CA SER A 269 -13.72 -10.87 -9.94
C SER A 269 -14.52 -9.68 -9.41
N SER A 270 -15.00 -9.76 -8.18
CA SER A 270 -15.77 -8.72 -7.49
C SER A 270 -15.58 -8.85 -6.00
N ASP A 271 -16.05 -7.86 -5.23
CA ASP A 271 -16.09 -7.94 -3.78
C ASP A 271 -16.92 -9.17 -3.36
N SER A 272 -16.46 -9.90 -2.36
CA SER A 272 -17.16 -11.02 -1.74
C SER A 272 -17.55 -10.65 -0.31
N GLU A 273 -18.41 -11.46 0.31
CA GLU A 273 -18.94 -11.19 1.62
C GLU A 273 -18.90 -12.41 2.51
N PHE A 274 -18.34 -12.24 3.70
CA PHE A 274 -18.43 -13.20 4.78
C PHE A 274 -19.65 -12.92 5.64
N THR A 275 -20.48 -13.96 5.84
CA THR A 275 -21.43 -14.05 6.94
C THR A 275 -21.34 -15.42 7.56
N TRP A 276 -21.74 -15.57 8.83
CA TRP A 276 -21.70 -16.86 9.51
C TRP A 276 -22.62 -17.90 8.86
N GLU A 277 -23.76 -17.49 8.33
CA GLU A 277 -24.71 -18.34 7.63
C GLU A 277 -24.08 -18.90 6.34
N LYS A 278 -23.42 -18.05 5.54
CA LYS A 278 -22.70 -18.49 4.33
C LYS A 278 -21.57 -19.41 4.67
N PHE A 279 -20.76 -19.08 5.69
CA PHE A 279 -19.65 -19.91 6.13
C PHE A 279 -20.13 -21.31 6.53
N GLN A 280 -21.15 -21.40 7.39
CA GLN A 280 -21.71 -22.68 7.83
C GLN A 280 -22.30 -23.48 6.65
N ALA A 281 -23.11 -22.85 5.81
CA ALA A 281 -23.76 -23.52 4.68
C ALA A 281 -22.76 -24.06 3.68
N ASN A 282 -21.75 -23.28 3.30
CA ASN A 282 -20.72 -23.72 2.34
C ASN A 282 -19.84 -24.80 2.93
N THR A 283 -19.40 -24.65 4.19
CA THR A 283 -18.56 -25.66 4.86
C THR A 283 -19.27 -26.99 4.96
N ASN A 284 -20.53 -27.02 5.38
CA ASN A 284 -21.30 -28.24 5.45
C ASN A 284 -21.49 -28.89 4.07
N LYS A 285 -21.91 -28.10 3.08
CA LYS A 285 -22.11 -28.59 1.71
C LYS A 285 -20.81 -29.12 1.08
N ASP A 286 -19.75 -28.32 1.10
CA ASP A 286 -18.56 -28.64 0.32
C ASP A 286 -17.66 -29.65 1.02
N LEU A 287 -17.45 -29.53 2.33
CA LEU A 287 -16.58 -30.43 3.07
C LEU A 287 -17.30 -31.66 3.59
N ALA A 288 -18.48 -31.53 4.22
CA ALA A 288 -19.17 -32.66 4.76
C ALA A 288 -19.91 -33.48 3.66
N ASP A 289 -20.75 -32.82 2.86
CA ASP A 289 -21.60 -33.54 1.90
C ASP A 289 -20.83 -33.94 0.63
N VAL A 290 -20.06 -33.00 0.01
CA VAL A 290 -19.38 -33.31 -1.26
C VAL A 290 -18.09 -34.08 -1.01
N LEU A 291 -17.12 -33.46 -0.31
CA LEU A 291 -15.81 -34.10 -0.08
C LEU A 291 -15.91 -35.35 0.80
N GLY A 292 -16.69 -35.28 1.88
CA GLY A 292 -16.90 -36.43 2.79
C GLY A 292 -17.51 -37.60 2.07
N ASN A 293 -18.52 -37.42 1.24
CA ASN A 293 -19.11 -38.48 0.43
C ASN A 293 -18.14 -39.03 -0.65
N PHE A 294 -17.31 -38.15 -1.24
CA PHE A 294 -16.31 -38.58 -2.21
C PHE A 294 -15.25 -39.48 -1.56
N VAL A 295 -14.75 -39.11 -0.38
CA VAL A 295 -13.73 -39.89 0.33
C VAL A 295 -14.28 -41.22 0.87
N SER A 296 -15.55 -41.24 1.29
CA SER A 296 -16.18 -42.44 1.90
C SER A 296 -16.67 -43.47 0.89
N ARG A 297 -16.69 -43.16 -0.39
CA ARG A 297 -17.07 -44.06 -1.49
C ARG A 297 -15.85 -44.66 -2.20
#